data_5149a54246ce39efa95a7a10dbf350f5
#
_entry.id   5149a54246ce39efa95a7a10dbf350f5
#
_cell.length_a   1.000
_cell.length_b   1.000
_cell.length_c   1.000
_cell.angle_alpha   90.00
_cell.angle_beta   90.00
_cell.angle_gamma   90.00
#
_symmetry.space_group_name_H-M   'P 1'
#
loop_
_entity.id
_entity.type
_entity.pdbx_description
1 polymer ?
#
loop_
_entity_poly.entity_id
_entity_poly.type
_entity_poly.pdbx_seq_one_letter_code
_entity_poly.pdbx_strand_id
1 'polypeptide(L)'
;EFYAATYADYGLFTFVQNSTKLNSQDGDVRDVKFNNDGTKMFMLGRGNDGVYEYSLSTAFDVSTLTFVHKLDISDEETAANSIEFNLDGTKLFVLGQSDDNVDEYALSTGFDLSTASFTDSFDVSTQEGAPYGLAFNNDGTKMYVCGWNGDDVNEYTLTTGFDVSTASYSQNFSTEGTGRSNPSAVQFNSDGTFMYVIQGNTNPRIQEYALTTAFDISTASYTERVFDLTGEENRARGFCF
;
A
#
# COMPACT_ATOMS: atom_id res chain seq x y z
N GLU A 1 0.88 -9.99 -12.30
CA GLU A 1 1.30 -9.02 -13.31
C GLU A 1 1.11 -7.61 -12.74
N PHE A 2 2.08 -6.73 -12.96
CA PHE A 2 1.99 -5.31 -12.59
C PHE A 2 1.62 -4.48 -13.80
N TYR A 3 0.70 -3.55 -13.59
CA TYR A 3 0.22 -2.65 -14.61
C TYR A 3 0.64 -1.21 -14.24
N ALA A 4 1.43 -0.58 -15.10
CA ALA A 4 1.70 0.85 -15.01
C ALA A 4 0.65 1.59 -15.84
N ALA A 5 0.04 2.61 -15.26
CA ALA A 5 -0.94 3.46 -15.91
C ALA A 5 -0.58 4.94 -15.72
N THR A 6 -0.88 5.77 -16.70
CA THR A 6 -0.71 7.21 -16.59
C THR A 6 -2.08 7.89 -16.40
N TYR A 7 -2.15 8.84 -15.47
CA TYR A 7 -3.32 9.68 -15.30
C TYR A 7 -3.37 10.73 -16.41
N ALA A 8 -4.43 10.73 -17.20
CA ALA A 8 -4.70 11.79 -18.17
C ALA A 8 -5.77 12.74 -17.63
N ASP A 9 -5.75 14.02 -18.05
CA ASP A 9 -6.59 15.13 -17.55
C ASP A 9 -8.12 14.91 -17.55
N TYR A 10 -8.61 13.74 -17.98
CA TYR A 10 -10.02 13.37 -18.01
C TYR A 10 -10.33 12.08 -17.28
N GLY A 11 -9.46 11.64 -16.36
CA GLY A 11 -9.71 10.45 -15.52
C GLY A 11 -9.63 9.12 -16.25
N LEU A 12 -8.94 9.05 -17.38
CA LEU A 12 -8.68 7.82 -18.11
C LEU A 12 -7.27 7.33 -17.81
N PHE A 13 -7.16 6.23 -17.08
CA PHE A 13 -5.91 5.48 -17.01
C PHE A 13 -5.77 4.63 -18.26
N THR A 14 -4.58 4.60 -18.84
CA THR A 14 -4.26 3.71 -19.93
C THR A 14 -3.19 2.73 -19.49
N PHE A 15 -3.39 1.45 -19.81
CA PHE A 15 -2.36 0.43 -19.62
C PHE A 15 -1.11 0.81 -20.43
N VAL A 16 0.05 0.78 -19.77
CA VAL A 16 1.33 1.12 -20.39
C VAL A 16 2.19 -0.12 -20.60
N GLN A 17 2.40 -0.90 -19.52
CA GLN A 17 3.28 -2.07 -19.58
C GLN A 17 3.04 -3.02 -18.39
N ASN A 18 3.53 -4.25 -18.51
CA ASN A 18 3.60 -5.21 -17.42
C ASN A 18 5.03 -5.73 -17.25
N SER A 19 5.33 -6.30 -16.08
CA SER A 19 6.55 -7.03 -15.83
C SER A 19 6.25 -8.50 -15.53
N THR A 20 6.81 -9.40 -16.32
CA THR A 20 6.75 -10.84 -16.09
C THR A 20 7.93 -11.37 -15.25
N LYS A 21 8.89 -10.50 -14.91
CA LYS A 21 10.13 -10.90 -14.22
C LYS A 21 9.91 -11.19 -12.73
N LEU A 22 8.84 -10.70 -12.15
CA LEU A 22 8.59 -10.75 -10.70
C LEU A 22 8.27 -12.17 -10.21
N ASN A 23 7.58 -12.97 -11.03
CA ASN A 23 7.21 -14.35 -10.67
C ASN A 23 8.42 -15.28 -10.45
N SER A 24 9.61 -14.87 -10.86
CA SER A 24 10.83 -15.66 -10.61
C SER A 24 11.29 -15.55 -9.15
N GLN A 25 10.88 -14.52 -8.42
CA GLN A 25 11.22 -14.30 -7.03
C GLN A 25 10.10 -14.77 -6.10
N ASP A 26 8.85 -14.44 -6.43
CA ASP A 26 7.68 -14.86 -5.67
C ASP A 26 6.46 -15.04 -6.59
N GLY A 27 5.71 -16.12 -6.34
CA GLY A 27 4.48 -16.44 -7.09
C GLY A 27 3.21 -15.80 -6.56
N ASP A 28 3.25 -15.18 -5.37
CA ASP A 28 2.11 -14.52 -4.72
C ASP A 28 2.47 -13.05 -4.38
N VAL A 29 2.51 -12.23 -5.41
CA VAL A 29 2.81 -10.79 -5.30
C VAL A 29 1.61 -10.03 -4.73
N ARG A 30 1.84 -9.20 -3.72
CA ARG A 30 0.79 -8.49 -2.98
C ARG A 30 0.82 -6.98 -3.17
N ASP A 31 1.97 -6.36 -3.08
CA ASP A 31 2.08 -4.91 -3.18
C ASP A 31 3.38 -4.50 -3.88
N VAL A 32 3.43 -3.26 -4.34
CA VAL A 32 4.60 -2.66 -4.96
C VAL A 32 4.73 -1.20 -4.59
N LYS A 33 5.97 -0.76 -4.34
CA LYS A 33 6.30 0.64 -4.11
C LYS A 33 7.55 1.02 -4.90
N PHE A 34 7.68 2.31 -5.21
CA PHE A 34 8.88 2.88 -5.78
C PHE A 34 9.53 3.85 -4.79
N ASN A 35 10.84 4.04 -4.91
CA ASN A 35 11.47 5.17 -4.27
C ASN A 35 11.13 6.47 -5.03
N ASN A 36 11.45 7.62 -4.43
CA ASN A 36 11.01 8.92 -4.92
C ASN A 36 11.46 9.28 -6.36
N ASP A 37 12.60 8.77 -6.80
CA ASP A 37 13.13 9.04 -8.13
C ASP A 37 12.85 7.92 -9.16
N GLY A 38 12.16 6.86 -8.74
CA GLY A 38 11.79 5.73 -9.58
C GLY A 38 12.94 4.82 -10.01
N THR A 39 14.12 4.97 -9.41
CA THR A 39 15.30 4.13 -9.71
C THR A 39 15.30 2.81 -8.97
N LYS A 40 14.44 2.67 -7.95
CA LYS A 40 14.21 1.44 -7.20
C LYS A 40 12.73 1.09 -7.15
N MET A 41 12.44 -0.20 -7.17
CA MET A 41 11.12 -0.77 -6.95
C MET A 41 11.20 -1.82 -5.84
N PHE A 42 10.19 -1.85 -5.00
CA PHE A 42 10.03 -2.82 -3.92
C PHE A 42 8.76 -3.61 -4.15
N MET A 43 8.87 -4.94 -4.09
CA MET A 43 7.77 -5.86 -4.27
C MET A 43 7.55 -6.66 -3.00
N LEU A 44 6.33 -6.69 -2.49
CA LEU A 44 5.95 -7.60 -1.43
C LEU A 44 5.52 -8.94 -2.04
N GLY A 45 6.17 -10.02 -1.61
CA GLY A 45 5.82 -11.38 -1.96
C GLY A 45 5.40 -12.18 -0.72
N ARG A 46 4.17 -12.69 -0.74
CA ARG A 46 3.61 -13.48 0.35
C ARG A 46 4.02 -14.97 0.28
N GLY A 47 4.35 -15.47 -0.92
CA GLY A 47 4.66 -16.89 -1.12
C GLY A 47 5.96 -17.33 -0.47
N ASN A 48 6.89 -16.41 -0.29
CA ASN A 48 8.20 -16.66 0.34
C ASN A 48 8.50 -15.63 1.44
N ASP A 49 7.50 -14.99 2.01
CA ASP A 49 7.56 -14.07 3.14
C ASP A 49 8.69 -13.05 2.98
N GLY A 50 8.63 -12.24 1.95
CA GLY A 50 9.73 -11.32 1.66
C GLY A 50 9.36 -10.03 0.97
N VAL A 51 10.18 -9.00 1.24
CA VAL A 51 10.21 -7.76 0.46
C VAL A 51 11.42 -7.79 -0.46
N TYR A 52 11.20 -7.58 -1.75
CA TYR A 52 12.21 -7.72 -2.81
C TYR A 52 12.57 -6.35 -3.38
N GLU A 53 13.85 -6.01 -3.35
CA GLU A 53 14.40 -4.78 -3.92
C GLU A 53 14.88 -5.02 -5.35
N TYR A 54 14.50 -4.12 -6.25
CA TYR A 54 14.96 -4.07 -7.63
C TYR A 54 15.52 -2.70 -7.95
N SER A 55 16.59 -2.64 -8.75
CA SER A 55 17.06 -1.41 -9.40
C SER A 55 16.46 -1.30 -10.80
N LEU A 56 16.19 -0.07 -11.25
CA LEU A 56 15.73 0.25 -12.59
C LEU A 56 16.79 1.09 -13.29
N SER A 57 17.24 0.67 -14.47
CA SER A 57 18.18 1.45 -15.27
C SER A 57 17.53 2.68 -15.94
N THR A 58 16.21 2.67 -16.06
CA THR A 58 15.38 3.80 -16.47
C THR A 58 14.30 3.98 -15.42
N ALA A 59 14.21 5.19 -14.84
CA ALA A 59 13.26 5.49 -13.77
C ALA A 59 11.81 5.14 -14.17
N PHE A 60 11.10 4.44 -13.27
CA PHE A 60 9.73 3.96 -13.44
C PHE A 60 9.48 3.02 -14.63
N ASP A 61 10.51 2.60 -15.34
CA ASP A 61 10.38 1.62 -16.44
C ASP A 61 10.61 0.19 -15.93
N VAL A 62 9.51 -0.51 -15.61
CA VAL A 62 9.53 -1.88 -15.06
C VAL A 62 10.11 -2.93 -16.03
N SER A 63 10.31 -2.60 -17.29
CA SER A 63 11.01 -3.48 -18.23
C SER A 63 12.52 -3.56 -17.94
N THR A 64 13.07 -2.58 -17.22
CA THR A 64 14.50 -2.44 -16.92
C THR A 64 14.90 -2.98 -15.54
N LEU A 65 14.00 -3.66 -14.84
CA LEU A 65 14.21 -4.22 -13.51
C LEU A 65 15.40 -5.18 -13.43
N THR A 66 16.20 -5.02 -12.38
CA THR A 66 17.26 -5.97 -11.98
C THR A 66 17.13 -6.24 -10.49
N PHE A 67 17.00 -7.51 -10.09
CA PHE A 67 16.92 -7.91 -8.68
C PHE A 67 18.21 -7.53 -7.93
N VAL A 68 18.04 -6.99 -6.73
CA VAL A 68 19.14 -6.54 -5.84
C VAL A 68 19.19 -7.36 -4.55
N HIS A 69 18.10 -7.39 -3.78
CA HIS A 69 18.07 -7.98 -2.43
C HIS A 69 16.68 -8.50 -2.08
N LYS A 70 16.63 -9.47 -1.14
CA LYS A 70 15.39 -9.90 -0.45
C LYS A 70 15.57 -9.63 1.05
N LEU A 71 14.67 -8.87 1.65
CA LEU A 71 14.46 -8.86 3.09
C LEU A 71 13.52 -10.02 3.45
N ASP A 72 13.95 -10.93 4.30
CA ASP A 72 13.10 -11.97 4.87
C ASP A 72 12.32 -11.37 6.04
N ILE A 73 11.00 -11.52 6.02
CA ILE A 73 10.10 -11.01 7.06
C ILE A 73 9.36 -12.15 7.78
N SER A 74 9.75 -13.40 7.54
CA SER A 74 9.04 -14.59 8.05
C SER A 74 9.05 -14.73 9.58
N ASP A 75 9.97 -14.08 10.27
CA ASP A 75 10.04 -14.08 11.73
C ASP A 75 8.94 -13.19 12.33
N GLU A 76 8.48 -12.14 11.62
CA GLU A 76 7.47 -11.19 12.07
C GLU A 76 6.13 -11.42 11.36
N GLU A 77 6.12 -11.66 10.03
CA GLU A 77 4.88 -11.76 9.26
C GLU A 77 4.96 -12.81 8.15
N THR A 78 4.01 -13.78 8.15
CA THR A 78 3.91 -14.86 7.15
C THR A 78 2.71 -14.73 6.21
N ALA A 79 1.91 -13.69 6.38
CA ALA A 79 0.73 -13.42 5.57
C ALA A 79 0.63 -11.93 5.15
N ALA A 80 1.77 -11.34 4.81
CA ALA A 80 1.88 -9.93 4.44
C ALA A 80 1.00 -9.54 3.24
N ASN A 81 0.35 -8.39 3.29
CA ASN A 81 -0.56 -7.88 2.27
C ASN A 81 -0.18 -6.50 1.71
N SER A 82 0.47 -5.64 2.47
CA SER A 82 0.86 -4.31 2.01
C SER A 82 2.20 -3.88 2.61
N ILE A 83 2.93 -3.03 1.88
CA ILE A 83 4.13 -2.35 2.35
C ILE A 83 4.00 -0.84 2.15
N GLU A 84 4.68 -0.07 2.99
CA GLU A 84 4.79 1.37 2.83
C GLU A 84 6.16 1.85 3.32
N PHE A 85 6.65 2.96 2.76
CA PHE A 85 7.88 3.61 3.23
C PHE A 85 7.55 5.00 3.77
N ASN A 86 8.38 5.48 4.70
CA ASN A 86 8.41 6.91 4.97
C ASN A 86 9.10 7.67 3.81
N LEU A 87 9.00 9.00 3.82
CA LEU A 87 9.41 9.83 2.69
C LEU A 87 10.90 9.70 2.28
N ASP A 88 11.79 9.44 3.22
CA ASP A 88 13.23 9.30 2.95
C ASP A 88 13.71 7.84 2.85
N GLY A 89 12.78 6.90 2.98
CA GLY A 89 13.04 5.46 2.88
C GLY A 89 13.81 4.88 4.05
N THR A 90 13.96 5.61 5.16
CA THR A 90 14.67 5.12 6.36
C THR A 90 13.79 4.23 7.23
N LYS A 91 12.50 4.14 6.92
CA LYS A 91 11.55 3.22 7.54
C LYS A 91 10.74 2.48 6.48
N LEU A 92 10.55 1.19 6.70
CA LEU A 92 9.64 0.32 5.96
C LEU A 92 8.58 -0.19 6.93
N PHE A 93 7.33 -0.20 6.47
CA PHE A 93 6.20 -0.77 7.20
C PHE A 93 5.64 -1.94 6.41
N VAL A 94 5.31 -3.03 7.11
CA VAL A 94 4.68 -4.22 6.56
C VAL A 94 3.37 -4.46 7.29
N LEU A 95 2.28 -4.58 6.55
CA LEU A 95 0.96 -4.94 7.09
C LEU A 95 0.64 -6.39 6.71
N GLY A 96 0.23 -7.20 7.68
CA GLY A 96 -0.13 -8.58 7.43
C GLY A 96 -1.27 -9.11 8.27
N GLN A 97 -1.67 -10.34 7.97
CA GLN A 97 -2.80 -11.04 8.58
C GLN A 97 -2.40 -12.17 9.53
N SER A 98 -1.11 -12.46 9.72
CA SER A 98 -0.72 -13.51 10.66
C SER A 98 -1.11 -13.13 12.08
N ASP A 99 -0.78 -11.91 12.46
CA ASP A 99 -1.05 -11.33 13.77
C ASP A 99 -1.87 -10.04 13.70
N ASP A 100 -2.34 -9.67 12.50
CA ASP A 100 -3.07 -8.42 12.22
C ASP A 100 -2.30 -7.18 12.67
N ASN A 101 -0.99 -7.14 12.33
CA ASN A 101 -0.06 -6.09 12.75
C ASN A 101 0.40 -5.19 11.60
N VAL A 102 0.85 -3.99 11.97
CA VAL A 102 1.75 -3.15 11.18
C VAL A 102 3.13 -3.24 11.80
N ASP A 103 4.07 -3.90 11.10
CA ASP A 103 5.44 -4.09 11.53
C ASP A 103 6.33 -2.98 10.98
N GLU A 104 7.18 -2.41 11.82
CA GLU A 104 8.12 -1.33 11.49
C GLU A 104 9.55 -1.86 11.41
N TYR A 105 10.24 -1.51 10.32
CA TYR A 105 11.67 -1.77 10.12
C TYR A 105 12.41 -0.44 9.94
N ALA A 106 13.54 -0.28 10.64
CA ALA A 106 14.47 0.82 10.43
C ALA A 106 15.53 0.43 9.39
N LEU A 107 15.78 1.31 8.42
CA LEU A 107 16.83 1.17 7.42
C LEU A 107 17.94 2.21 7.69
N SER A 108 19.18 1.75 7.94
CA SER A 108 20.29 2.68 8.17
C SER A 108 20.71 3.45 6.92
N THR A 109 20.32 2.95 5.75
CA THR A 109 20.42 3.63 4.44
C THR A 109 19.06 3.63 3.79
N GLY A 110 18.52 4.82 3.46
CA GLY A 110 17.18 4.94 2.88
C GLY A 110 17.00 4.11 1.62
N PHE A 111 15.91 3.36 1.54
CA PHE A 111 15.57 2.50 0.41
C PHE A 111 16.63 1.41 0.11
N ASP A 112 17.36 0.94 1.12
CA ASP A 112 18.31 -0.18 1.01
C ASP A 112 17.89 -1.30 1.97
N LEU A 113 17.17 -2.30 1.47
CA LEU A 113 16.63 -3.39 2.28
C LEU A 113 17.72 -4.24 2.97
N SER A 114 18.96 -4.22 2.46
CA SER A 114 20.08 -4.95 3.09
C SER A 114 20.45 -4.37 4.46
N THR A 115 19.98 -3.14 4.76
CA THR A 115 20.24 -2.43 6.01
C THR A 115 19.05 -2.42 6.97
N ALA A 116 17.97 -3.12 6.62
CA ALA A 116 16.74 -3.17 7.40
C ALA A 116 16.90 -3.98 8.69
N SER A 117 16.27 -3.51 9.76
CA SER A 117 16.15 -4.22 11.03
C SER A 117 14.77 -3.96 11.63
N PHE A 118 14.09 -5.00 12.11
CA PHE A 118 12.82 -4.87 12.83
C PHE A 118 12.98 -3.99 14.08
N THR A 119 11.99 -3.12 14.33
CA THR A 119 12.02 -2.18 15.46
C THR A 119 10.81 -2.26 16.36
N ASP A 120 9.61 -2.35 15.78
CA ASP A 120 8.36 -2.33 16.55
C ASP A 120 7.21 -2.93 15.74
N SER A 121 6.06 -3.16 16.40
CA SER A 121 4.80 -3.55 15.76
C SER A 121 3.60 -2.92 16.46
N PHE A 122 2.50 -2.74 15.70
CA PHE A 122 1.22 -2.22 16.22
C PHE A 122 0.07 -3.13 15.79
N ASP A 123 -0.68 -3.66 16.77
CA ASP A 123 -1.84 -4.52 16.56
C ASP A 123 -3.07 -3.72 16.12
N VAL A 124 -3.61 -4.04 14.94
CA VAL A 124 -4.83 -3.44 14.36
C VAL A 124 -6.05 -4.36 14.44
N SER A 125 -5.93 -5.56 15.01
CA SER A 125 -6.96 -6.61 15.02
C SER A 125 -8.29 -6.18 15.65
N THR A 126 -8.26 -5.23 16.59
CA THR A 126 -9.47 -4.71 17.23
C THR A 126 -10.36 -3.96 16.23
N GLN A 127 -9.80 -3.29 15.24
CA GLN A 127 -10.51 -2.53 14.21
C GLN A 127 -10.64 -3.32 12.92
N GLU A 128 -9.59 -4.05 12.53
CA GLU A 128 -9.55 -4.81 11.27
C GLU A 128 -8.83 -6.16 11.46
N GLY A 129 -9.59 -7.25 11.49
CA GLY A 129 -9.06 -8.61 11.64
C GLY A 129 -8.77 -9.31 10.30
N ALA A 130 -8.81 -8.57 9.20
CA ALA A 130 -8.38 -9.02 7.88
C ALA A 130 -7.76 -7.84 7.11
N PRO A 131 -6.64 -7.28 7.59
CA PRO A 131 -6.04 -6.07 7.01
C PRO A 131 -5.39 -6.35 5.65
N TYR A 132 -5.58 -5.43 4.70
CA TYR A 132 -5.07 -5.58 3.33
C TYR A 132 -4.27 -4.39 2.82
N GLY A 133 -4.66 -3.16 3.11
CA GLY A 133 -4.03 -1.95 2.60
C GLY A 133 -3.55 -1.03 3.70
N LEU A 134 -2.36 -0.44 3.51
CA LEU A 134 -1.68 0.47 4.42
C LEU A 134 -1.33 1.77 3.68
N ALA A 135 -1.52 2.90 4.33
CA ALA A 135 -1.03 4.19 3.88
C ALA A 135 -0.70 5.10 5.06
N PHE A 136 0.12 6.12 4.82
CA PHE A 136 0.39 7.21 5.77
C PHE A 136 0.11 8.57 5.13
N ASN A 137 -0.13 9.59 5.96
CA ASN A 137 -0.03 10.97 5.50
C ASN A 137 1.44 11.41 5.38
N ASN A 138 1.69 12.58 4.80
CA ASN A 138 3.04 13.02 4.43
C ASN A 138 4.02 13.14 5.61
N ASP A 139 3.57 13.45 6.80
CA ASP A 139 4.42 13.59 7.98
C ASP A 139 4.38 12.36 8.92
N GLY A 140 3.64 11.33 8.52
CA GLY A 140 3.50 10.08 9.27
C GLY A 140 2.72 10.18 10.57
N THR A 141 2.06 11.32 10.83
CA THR A 141 1.24 11.50 12.05
C THR A 141 -0.11 10.80 11.96
N LYS A 142 -0.49 10.34 10.76
CA LYS A 142 -1.67 9.52 10.51
C LYS A 142 -1.30 8.28 9.72
N MET A 143 -1.85 7.16 10.13
CA MET A 143 -1.78 5.85 9.48
C MET A 143 -3.19 5.39 9.13
N TYR A 144 -3.35 4.77 7.97
CA TYR A 144 -4.63 4.26 7.47
C TYR A 144 -4.50 2.79 7.15
N VAL A 145 -5.43 1.99 7.67
CA VAL A 145 -5.52 0.56 7.38
C VAL A 145 -6.91 0.26 6.83
N CYS A 146 -6.99 -0.43 5.72
CA CYS A 146 -8.24 -0.97 5.19
C CYS A 146 -8.21 -2.49 5.08
N GLY A 147 -9.38 -3.12 5.12
CA GLY A 147 -9.46 -4.56 5.03
C GLY A 147 -10.88 -5.07 4.86
N TRP A 148 -11.03 -6.39 4.97
CA TRP A 148 -12.25 -7.08 4.56
C TRP A 148 -13.27 -7.28 5.69
N ASN A 149 -12.88 -7.14 6.94
CA ASN A 149 -13.82 -7.38 8.04
C ASN A 149 -14.72 -6.19 8.33
N GLY A 150 -14.21 -4.96 8.24
CA GLY A 150 -14.95 -3.74 8.48
C GLY A 150 -15.58 -3.13 7.22
N ASP A 151 -15.12 -3.51 6.04
CA ASP A 151 -15.45 -2.83 4.78
C ASP A 151 -15.23 -1.31 4.87
N ASP A 152 -14.15 -0.91 5.57
CA ASP A 152 -13.85 0.47 5.89
C ASP A 152 -12.35 0.81 5.76
N VAL A 153 -12.05 2.09 5.95
CA VAL A 153 -10.70 2.61 6.15
C VAL A 153 -10.61 3.10 7.59
N ASN A 154 -9.72 2.52 8.36
CA ASN A 154 -9.46 2.87 9.76
C ASN A 154 -8.31 3.88 9.84
N GLU A 155 -8.50 4.99 10.54
CA GLU A 155 -7.48 6.01 10.79
C GLU A 155 -6.90 5.86 12.20
N TYR A 156 -5.58 5.90 12.28
CA TYR A 156 -4.81 5.94 13.52
C TYR A 156 -3.99 7.23 13.58
N THR A 157 -3.89 7.82 14.76
CA THR A 157 -3.04 8.99 15.01
C THR A 157 -1.75 8.54 15.69
N LEU A 158 -0.61 9.01 15.21
CA LEU A 158 0.71 8.74 15.77
C LEU A 158 1.23 10.03 16.45
N THR A 159 1.65 9.95 17.71
CA THR A 159 2.21 11.11 18.43
C THR A 159 3.63 11.44 17.96
N THR A 160 4.33 10.47 17.40
CA THR A 160 5.60 10.63 16.69
C THR A 160 5.41 10.12 15.26
N GLY A 161 5.64 10.98 14.26
CA GLY A 161 5.43 10.60 12.87
C GLY A 161 6.23 9.37 12.46
N PHE A 162 5.57 8.42 11.79
CA PHE A 162 6.17 7.16 11.35
C PHE A 162 6.74 6.28 12.49
N ASP A 163 6.21 6.36 13.69
CA ASP A 163 6.56 5.52 14.84
C ASP A 163 5.29 4.78 15.27
N VAL A 164 5.15 3.52 14.80
CA VAL A 164 3.91 2.75 15.01
C VAL A 164 3.66 2.43 16.48
N SER A 165 4.69 2.40 17.33
CA SER A 165 4.53 2.21 18.78
C SER A 165 3.72 3.33 19.45
N THR A 166 3.60 4.49 18.77
CA THR A 166 2.85 5.65 19.27
C THR A 166 1.44 5.76 18.67
N ALA A 167 1.02 4.77 17.88
CA ALA A 167 -0.26 4.77 17.20
C ALA A 167 -1.44 4.58 18.17
N SER A 168 -2.54 5.23 17.87
CA SER A 168 -3.83 5.05 18.54
C SER A 168 -4.97 5.23 17.58
N TYR A 169 -5.99 4.36 17.68
CA TYR A 169 -7.19 4.45 16.84
C TYR A 169 -7.89 5.80 17.01
N SER A 170 -8.28 6.40 15.89
CA SER A 170 -8.96 7.71 15.85
C SER A 170 -10.40 7.57 15.36
N GLN A 171 -10.61 7.02 14.19
CA GLN A 171 -11.91 6.94 13.51
C GLN A 171 -11.86 5.97 12.33
N ASN A 172 -13.03 5.70 11.72
CA ASN A 172 -13.12 4.98 10.47
C ASN A 172 -14.04 5.67 9.46
N PHE A 173 -13.91 5.27 8.20
CA PHE A 173 -14.77 5.68 7.10
C PHE A 173 -15.28 4.43 6.37
N SER A 174 -16.61 4.19 6.39
CA SER A 174 -17.22 3.06 5.70
C SER A 174 -17.23 3.26 4.19
N THR A 175 -16.78 2.27 3.46
CA THR A 175 -16.81 2.25 1.99
C THR A 175 -18.03 1.54 1.42
N GLU A 176 -18.92 0.98 2.27
CA GLU A 176 -20.12 0.21 1.86
C GLU A 176 -21.13 0.99 1.02
N GLY A 177 -21.22 2.30 1.21
CA GLY A 177 -22.19 3.18 0.51
C GLY A 177 -22.04 3.20 -1.01
N THR A 178 -20.97 2.62 -1.56
CA THR A 178 -20.73 2.53 -3.01
C THR A 178 -21.25 1.24 -3.64
N GLY A 179 -21.87 0.35 -2.84
CA GLY A 179 -22.34 -0.97 -3.28
C GLY A 179 -21.21 -1.99 -3.52
N ARG A 180 -20.06 -1.74 -2.95
CA ARG A 180 -18.89 -2.62 -2.98
C ARG A 180 -18.34 -2.84 -1.57
N SER A 181 -17.74 -3.99 -1.36
CA SER A 181 -17.08 -4.40 -0.12
C SER A 181 -15.68 -4.89 -0.40
N ASN A 182 -14.95 -5.23 0.65
CA ASN A 182 -13.60 -5.78 0.60
C ASN A 182 -12.58 -4.78 0.02
N PRO A 183 -12.33 -3.63 0.68
CA PRO A 183 -11.23 -2.76 0.33
C PRO A 183 -9.89 -3.50 0.48
N SER A 184 -9.04 -3.40 -0.52
CA SER A 184 -7.76 -4.13 -0.59
C SER A 184 -6.54 -3.25 -0.69
N ALA A 185 -6.73 -1.96 -0.96
CA ALA A 185 -5.67 -0.95 -0.91
C ALA A 185 -6.27 0.42 -0.68
N VAL A 186 -5.54 1.29 -0.01
CA VAL A 186 -5.86 2.70 0.20
C VAL A 186 -4.63 3.54 -0.10
N GLN A 187 -4.82 4.67 -0.79
CA GLN A 187 -3.79 5.66 -1.06
C GLN A 187 -4.39 7.06 -1.11
N PHE A 188 -3.54 8.08 -0.92
CA PHE A 188 -3.92 9.48 -1.03
C PHE A 188 -3.11 10.16 -2.13
N ASN A 189 -3.67 11.22 -2.72
CA ASN A 189 -2.86 12.12 -3.53
C ASN A 189 -1.89 12.92 -2.64
N SER A 190 -0.92 13.58 -3.25
CA SER A 190 0.19 14.23 -2.52
C SER A 190 -0.24 15.32 -1.54
N ASP A 191 -1.39 15.97 -1.75
CA ASP A 191 -1.90 17.01 -0.85
C ASP A 191 -3.00 16.51 0.11
N GLY A 192 -3.35 15.22 0.03
CA GLY A 192 -4.35 14.58 0.90
C GLY A 192 -5.80 14.99 0.67
N THR A 193 -6.08 15.69 -0.44
CA THR A 193 -7.46 16.13 -0.77
C THR A 193 -8.30 15.04 -1.43
N PHE A 194 -7.66 13.97 -1.91
CA PHE A 194 -8.32 12.78 -2.45
C PHE A 194 -7.78 11.51 -1.82
N MET A 195 -8.68 10.61 -1.51
CA MET A 195 -8.41 9.22 -1.12
C MET A 195 -8.88 8.29 -2.23
N TYR A 196 -8.09 7.29 -2.54
CA TYR A 196 -8.38 6.25 -3.51
C TYR A 196 -8.37 4.89 -2.83
N VAL A 197 -9.42 4.10 -3.10
CA VAL A 197 -9.55 2.77 -2.50
C VAL A 197 -9.78 1.74 -3.60
N ILE A 198 -8.96 0.68 -3.62
CA ILE A 198 -9.28 -0.50 -4.44
C ILE A 198 -10.34 -1.29 -3.72
N GLN A 199 -11.45 -1.57 -4.40
CA GLN A 199 -12.54 -2.38 -3.88
C GLN A 199 -12.90 -3.53 -4.81
N GLY A 200 -13.29 -4.64 -4.20
CA GLY A 200 -13.81 -5.81 -4.88
C GLY A 200 -12.77 -6.91 -5.11
N ASN A 201 -13.07 -8.07 -4.60
CA ASN A 201 -12.28 -9.29 -4.77
C ASN A 201 -12.45 -9.91 -6.18
N THR A 202 -13.58 -9.62 -6.82
CA THR A 202 -13.90 -9.92 -8.21
C THR A 202 -14.38 -8.66 -8.89
N ASN A 203 -13.86 -8.37 -10.06
CA ASN A 203 -14.09 -7.11 -10.78
C ASN A 203 -13.59 -5.89 -9.96
N PRO A 204 -12.29 -5.81 -9.65
CA PRO A 204 -11.75 -4.76 -8.81
C PRO A 204 -11.87 -3.39 -9.48
N ARG A 205 -12.00 -2.36 -8.64
CA ARG A 205 -12.12 -0.96 -9.07
C ARG A 205 -11.35 -0.06 -8.12
N ILE A 206 -10.76 0.98 -8.64
CA ILE A 206 -10.30 2.12 -7.83
C ILE A 206 -11.45 3.11 -7.75
N GLN A 207 -11.85 3.46 -6.53
CA GLN A 207 -12.87 4.47 -6.25
C GLN A 207 -12.21 5.70 -5.65
N GLU A 208 -12.65 6.89 -6.08
CA GLU A 208 -12.15 8.19 -5.63
C GLU A 208 -13.10 8.81 -4.61
N TYR A 209 -12.53 9.33 -3.53
CA TYR A 209 -13.22 10.09 -2.49
C TYR A 209 -12.55 11.45 -2.32
N ALA A 210 -13.33 12.54 -2.37
CA ALA A 210 -12.84 13.89 -2.09
C ALA A 210 -12.91 14.17 -0.58
N LEU A 211 -11.84 14.75 -0.03
CA LEU A 211 -11.75 15.17 1.36
C LEU A 211 -11.77 16.68 1.45
N THR A 212 -12.66 17.25 2.27
CA THR A 212 -12.72 18.71 2.49
C THR A 212 -11.64 19.20 3.45
N THR A 213 -11.10 18.31 4.27
CA THR A 213 -9.90 18.52 5.08
C THR A 213 -8.86 17.47 4.70
N ALA A 214 -7.67 17.93 4.31
CA ALA A 214 -6.60 17.03 3.85
C ALA A 214 -6.31 15.92 4.87
N PHE A 215 -6.24 14.67 4.39
CA PHE A 215 -5.95 13.49 5.22
C PHE A 215 -6.92 13.28 6.41
N ASP A 216 -8.12 13.84 6.39
CA ASP A 216 -9.16 13.59 7.40
C ASP A 216 -10.30 12.79 6.76
N ILE A 217 -10.28 11.46 6.97
CA ILE A 217 -11.25 10.56 6.34
C ILE A 217 -12.69 10.78 6.82
N SER A 218 -12.93 11.46 7.97
CA SER A 218 -14.28 11.84 8.39
C SER A 218 -14.95 12.82 7.43
N THR A 219 -14.15 13.53 6.62
CA THR A 219 -14.62 14.50 5.63
C THR A 219 -14.73 13.93 4.21
N ALA A 220 -14.47 12.63 4.06
CA ALA A 220 -14.48 11.97 2.76
C ALA A 220 -15.89 11.86 2.18
N SER A 221 -16.00 12.10 0.89
CA SER A 221 -17.24 11.93 0.11
C SER A 221 -16.92 11.26 -1.24
N TYR A 222 -17.72 10.25 -1.60
CA TYR A 222 -17.57 9.55 -2.87
C TYR A 222 -17.83 10.49 -4.04
N THR A 223 -16.91 10.55 -5.01
CA THR A 223 -17.00 11.45 -6.17
C THR A 223 -17.76 10.86 -7.35
N GLU A 224 -18.19 9.58 -7.24
CA GLU A 224 -18.75 8.79 -8.35
C GLU A 224 -17.72 8.45 -9.45
N ARG A 225 -16.45 8.82 -9.27
CA ARG A 225 -15.39 8.46 -10.19
C ARG A 225 -14.85 7.07 -9.86
N VAL A 226 -14.82 6.25 -10.89
CA VAL A 226 -14.38 4.86 -10.79
C VAL A 226 -13.45 4.53 -11.93
N PHE A 227 -12.33 3.89 -11.61
CA PHE A 227 -11.51 3.22 -12.61
C PHE A 227 -11.72 1.70 -12.52
N ASP A 228 -12.23 1.11 -13.59
CA ASP A 228 -12.54 -0.32 -13.67
C ASP A 228 -11.27 -1.09 -14.08
N LEU A 229 -10.85 -2.02 -13.23
CA LEU A 229 -9.68 -2.87 -13.45
C LEU A 229 -10.02 -4.25 -14.03
N THR A 230 -11.30 -4.52 -14.28
CA THR A 230 -11.82 -5.85 -14.62
C THR A 230 -11.18 -6.45 -15.91
N GLY A 231 -10.76 -5.59 -16.84
CA GLY A 231 -10.14 -6.03 -18.08
C GLY A 231 -8.65 -6.38 -17.95
N GLU A 232 -8.02 -5.89 -16.88
CA GLU A 232 -6.57 -5.94 -16.67
C GLU A 232 -6.20 -6.90 -15.54
N GLU A 233 -6.91 -6.85 -14.42
CA GLU A 233 -6.63 -7.65 -13.24
C GLU A 233 -7.93 -8.14 -12.58
N ASN A 234 -7.94 -9.39 -12.14
CA ASN A 234 -9.10 -9.98 -11.45
C ASN A 234 -9.03 -9.81 -9.92
N ARG A 235 -7.86 -9.51 -9.37
CA ARG A 235 -7.59 -9.38 -7.95
C ARG A 235 -6.52 -8.31 -7.69
N ALA A 236 -6.83 -7.05 -7.98
CA ALA A 236 -5.93 -5.95 -7.66
C ALA A 236 -5.71 -5.89 -6.14
N ARG A 237 -4.45 -5.76 -5.72
CA ARG A 237 -4.05 -5.81 -4.31
C ARG A 237 -3.40 -4.52 -3.83
N GLY A 238 -2.55 -3.91 -4.65
CA GLY A 238 -1.86 -2.69 -4.31
C GLY A 238 -1.78 -1.75 -5.51
N PHE A 239 -1.55 -0.49 -5.24
CA PHE A 239 -1.23 0.54 -6.21
C PHE A 239 -0.42 1.66 -5.54
N CYS A 240 0.29 2.45 -6.34
CA CYS A 240 1.04 3.62 -5.87
C CYS A 240 0.92 4.75 -6.89
N PHE A 241 1.12 5.98 -6.42
CA PHE A 241 1.19 7.19 -7.25
C PHE A 241 2.61 7.70 -7.38
#